data_84e93c985d778d759cbb757117e6097e
#
_entry.id   84e93c985d778d759cbb757117e6097e
#
_cell.length_a   1.000
_cell.length_b   1.000
_cell.length_c   1.000
_cell.angle_alpha   90.00
_cell.angle_beta   90.00
_cell.angle_gamma   90.00
#
_symmetry.space_group_name_H-M   'P 1'
#
loop_
_entity.id
_entity.type
_entity.pdbx_description
1 polymer ?
#
loop_
_entity_poly.entity_id
_entity_poly.type
_entity_poly.pdbx_seq_one_letter_code
_entity_poly.pdbx_strand_id
1 'polypeptide(L)'
;RVYLAGLVGADGGQMLETAQEFGVDCRFVQERDNRTGHAIIQVDKNGQNSIVLYGGTNRMWTAEYVDSVLDSFEKGDVLILQNEINGIEDILEKAYARGISIVLNPSPFEDCILSWQLEKVSLFFINEVEGGQMTQKSEPKDILDQMLFQYPDAAVVLTLGEKGAWYADREKRYFCPAQRVQAVDTTAAGDTFTGYFLMAQEKGFSAEQSLSIAAQASAIAVSR
;
A
#
# COMPACT_ATOMS: atom_id res chain seq x y z
N ARG A 1 11.28 12.98 -1.06
CA ARG A 1 12.18 11.91 -1.53
C ARG A 1 11.58 10.56 -1.19
N VAL A 2 11.77 9.55 -2.07
CA VAL A 2 11.26 8.19 -1.85
C VAL A 2 12.44 7.26 -1.53
N TYR A 3 12.29 6.47 -0.49
CA TYR A 3 13.24 5.44 -0.06
C TYR A 3 12.59 4.06 -0.15
N LEU A 4 13.38 3.07 -0.53
CA LEU A 4 13.01 1.67 -0.43
C LEU A 4 13.83 1.02 0.69
N ALA A 5 13.13 0.44 1.66
CA ALA A 5 13.71 -0.48 2.61
C ALA A 5 13.26 -1.90 2.25
N GLY A 6 14.17 -2.85 2.26
CA GLY A 6 13.86 -4.22 1.86
C GLY A 6 15.06 -5.15 2.01
N LEU A 7 14.76 -6.43 1.92
CA LEU A 7 15.76 -7.48 1.92
C LEU A 7 15.69 -8.24 0.60
N VAL A 8 16.82 -8.38 -0.05
CA VAL A 8 16.93 -9.08 -1.35
C VAL A 8 17.97 -10.21 -1.25
N GLY A 9 17.88 -11.17 -2.13
CA GLY A 9 18.94 -12.12 -2.36
C GLY A 9 19.89 -11.67 -3.45
N ALA A 10 20.89 -12.47 -3.78
CA ALA A 10 21.82 -12.22 -4.89
C ALA A 10 21.12 -12.10 -6.26
N ASP A 11 19.86 -12.56 -6.36
CA ASP A 11 19.00 -12.45 -7.53
C ASP A 11 18.18 -11.14 -7.61
N GLY A 12 18.29 -10.25 -6.62
CA GLY A 12 17.52 -8.99 -6.53
C GLY A 12 18.08 -7.80 -7.32
N GLY A 13 19.23 -7.93 -7.97
CA GLY A 13 19.95 -6.81 -8.62
C GLY A 13 19.11 -6.03 -9.62
N GLN A 14 18.41 -6.72 -10.53
CA GLN A 14 17.58 -6.07 -11.54
C GLN A 14 16.46 -5.20 -10.94
N MET A 15 15.85 -5.65 -9.85
CA MET A 15 14.81 -4.89 -9.15
C MET A 15 15.39 -3.58 -8.58
N LEU A 16 16.59 -3.65 -8.00
CA LEU A 16 17.25 -2.46 -7.45
C LEU A 16 17.67 -1.47 -8.53
N GLU A 17 18.23 -1.95 -9.65
CA GLU A 17 18.56 -1.11 -10.80
C GLU A 17 17.33 -0.37 -11.30
N THR A 18 16.21 -1.08 -11.50
CA THR A 18 14.95 -0.48 -11.93
C THR A 18 14.46 0.58 -10.93
N ALA A 19 14.46 0.29 -9.63
CA ALA A 19 14.03 1.26 -8.62
C ALA A 19 14.89 2.54 -8.65
N GLN A 20 16.22 2.40 -8.82
CA GLN A 20 17.15 3.50 -8.89
C GLN A 20 16.98 4.33 -10.18
N GLU A 21 16.69 3.71 -11.32
CA GLU A 21 16.37 4.41 -12.58
C GLU A 21 15.16 5.34 -12.43
N PHE A 22 14.18 4.97 -11.58
CA PHE A 22 13.04 5.82 -11.24
C PHE A 22 13.30 6.79 -10.08
N GLY A 23 14.55 6.91 -9.60
CA GLY A 23 14.96 7.88 -8.59
C GLY A 23 14.63 7.47 -7.15
N VAL A 24 14.34 6.19 -6.92
CA VAL A 24 14.13 5.65 -5.57
C VAL A 24 15.49 5.44 -4.90
N ASP A 25 15.62 5.90 -3.66
CA ASP A 25 16.83 5.71 -2.87
C ASP A 25 16.80 4.34 -2.18
N CYS A 26 17.63 3.42 -2.64
CA CYS A 26 17.71 2.04 -2.18
C CYS A 26 18.75 1.81 -1.08
N ARG A 27 19.25 2.85 -0.39
CA ARG A 27 20.30 2.72 0.64
C ARG A 27 19.94 1.80 1.80
N PHE A 28 18.66 1.60 2.05
CA PHE A 28 18.16 0.73 3.10
C PHE A 28 17.87 -0.70 2.62
N VAL A 29 18.11 -1.00 1.34
CA VAL A 29 18.01 -2.38 0.88
C VAL A 29 19.29 -3.15 1.24
N GLN A 30 19.13 -4.34 1.81
CA GLN A 30 20.24 -5.20 2.21
C GLN A 30 20.13 -6.56 1.55
N GLU A 31 21.28 -7.10 1.12
CA GLU A 31 21.36 -8.46 0.61
C GLU A 31 21.41 -9.49 1.76
N ARG A 32 20.76 -10.62 1.55
CA ARG A 32 20.72 -11.76 2.47
C ARG A 32 21.05 -13.04 1.73
N ASP A 33 21.59 -14.01 2.46
CA ASP A 33 21.87 -15.37 1.94
C ASP A 33 20.55 -16.17 1.84
N ASN A 34 19.69 -15.76 0.93
CA ASN A 34 18.45 -16.42 0.54
C ASN A 34 17.99 -15.84 -0.80
N ARG A 35 17.01 -16.48 -1.46
CA ARG A 35 16.36 -15.91 -2.65
C ARG A 35 15.49 -14.75 -2.28
N THR A 36 15.41 -13.77 -3.18
CA THR A 36 14.45 -12.65 -3.10
C THR A 36 13.01 -13.20 -3.08
N GLY A 37 12.16 -12.58 -2.26
CA GLY A 37 10.72 -12.87 -2.28
C GLY A 37 10.14 -12.64 -3.68
N HIS A 38 9.32 -13.57 -4.15
CA HIS A 38 8.73 -13.46 -5.49
C HIS A 38 7.36 -14.15 -5.58
N ALA A 39 6.59 -13.73 -6.57
CA ALA A 39 5.31 -14.33 -6.92
C ALA A 39 5.40 -15.02 -8.29
N ILE A 40 4.79 -16.20 -8.40
CA ILE A 40 4.57 -16.89 -9.68
C ILE A 40 3.09 -16.73 -10.00
N ILE A 41 2.78 -15.98 -11.05
CA ILE A 41 1.42 -15.71 -11.49
C ILE A 41 1.11 -16.61 -12.69
N GLN A 42 0.12 -17.46 -12.53
CA GLN A 42 -0.41 -18.31 -13.60
C GLN A 42 -1.74 -17.71 -14.06
N VAL A 43 -1.86 -17.45 -15.35
CA VAL A 43 -3.09 -16.94 -15.96
C VAL A 43 -3.67 -18.00 -16.88
N ASP A 44 -4.92 -18.36 -16.67
CA ASP A 44 -5.62 -19.33 -17.55
C ASP A 44 -6.15 -18.65 -18.82
N LYS A 45 -6.68 -19.48 -19.74
CA LYS A 45 -7.25 -18.99 -21.01
C LYS A 45 -8.48 -18.07 -20.86
N ASN A 46 -9.08 -18.00 -19.68
CA ASN A 46 -10.22 -17.17 -19.36
C ASN A 46 -9.80 -15.89 -18.63
N GLY A 47 -8.48 -15.65 -18.45
CA GLY A 47 -7.94 -14.51 -17.72
C GLY A 47 -7.99 -14.65 -16.19
N GLN A 48 -8.33 -15.83 -15.65
CA GLN A 48 -8.27 -16.08 -14.21
C GLN A 48 -6.82 -16.33 -13.80
N ASN A 49 -6.40 -15.70 -12.72
CA ASN A 49 -5.06 -15.87 -12.18
C ASN A 49 -5.05 -16.76 -10.93
N SER A 50 -3.93 -17.46 -10.76
CA SER A 50 -3.55 -18.16 -9.54
C SER A 50 -2.15 -17.70 -9.17
N ILE A 51 -1.97 -17.25 -7.95
CA ILE A 51 -0.71 -16.66 -7.48
C ILE A 51 -0.11 -17.58 -6.42
N VAL A 52 1.13 -17.99 -6.66
CA VAL A 52 1.94 -18.74 -5.68
C VAL A 52 3.03 -17.81 -5.17
N LEU A 53 3.04 -17.56 -3.87
CA LEU A 53 3.99 -16.68 -3.21
C LEU A 53 5.15 -17.48 -2.60
N TYR A 54 6.37 -17.00 -2.81
CA TYR A 54 7.55 -17.40 -2.07
C TYR A 54 8.08 -16.20 -1.28
N GLY A 55 7.98 -16.26 0.05
CA GLY A 55 8.35 -15.13 0.91
C GLY A 55 9.85 -14.80 0.87
N GLY A 56 10.73 -15.81 0.78
CA GLY A 56 12.16 -15.59 0.65
C GLY A 56 12.72 -14.61 1.68
N THR A 57 13.51 -13.66 1.19
CA THR A 57 14.08 -12.59 2.03
C THR A 57 13.03 -11.67 2.66
N ASN A 58 11.81 -11.58 2.12
CA ASN A 58 10.73 -10.80 2.71
C ASN A 58 10.32 -11.29 4.12
N ARG A 59 10.64 -12.52 4.46
CA ARG A 59 10.37 -13.13 5.78
C ARG A 59 11.59 -13.11 6.71
N MET A 60 12.64 -12.34 6.39
CA MET A 60 13.89 -12.28 7.15
C MET A 60 14.10 -10.94 7.86
N TRP A 61 13.05 -10.12 7.99
CA TRP A 61 13.14 -8.86 8.71
C TRP A 61 13.37 -9.11 10.20
N THR A 62 14.31 -8.37 10.79
CA THR A 62 14.62 -8.42 12.22
C THR A 62 14.34 -7.06 12.87
N ALA A 63 14.15 -7.05 14.19
CA ALA A 63 13.92 -5.84 14.96
C ALA A 63 15.07 -4.83 14.79
N GLU A 64 16.33 -5.32 14.78
CA GLU A 64 17.52 -4.49 14.61
C GLU A 64 17.58 -3.84 13.22
N TYR A 65 17.16 -4.57 12.16
CA TYR A 65 17.10 -4.00 10.84
C TYR A 65 15.99 -2.92 10.75
N VAL A 66 14.82 -3.20 11.30
CA VAL A 66 13.72 -2.22 11.39
C VAL A 66 14.18 -0.95 12.11
N ASP A 67 14.82 -1.08 13.27
CA ASP A 67 15.34 0.06 14.03
C ASP A 67 16.36 0.85 13.22
N SER A 68 17.30 0.17 12.56
CA SER A 68 18.33 0.84 11.73
C SER A 68 17.75 1.65 10.56
N VAL A 69 16.62 1.22 10.02
CA VAL A 69 15.89 1.96 8.97
C VAL A 69 15.16 3.14 9.60
N LEU A 70 14.32 2.89 10.61
CA LEU A 70 13.45 3.91 11.21
C LEU A 70 14.21 5.03 11.92
N ASP A 71 15.44 4.78 12.39
CA ASP A 71 16.31 5.79 13.01
C ASP A 71 16.74 6.91 12.02
N SER A 72 16.54 6.70 10.73
CA SER A 72 16.79 7.69 9.67
C SER A 72 15.58 8.57 9.34
N PHE A 73 14.45 8.34 10.01
CA PHE A 73 13.19 9.03 9.74
C PHE A 73 12.63 9.68 11.00
N GLU A 74 11.84 10.75 10.81
CA GLU A 74 11.31 11.55 11.90
C GLU A 74 9.85 11.93 11.69
N LYS A 75 9.30 12.65 12.65
CA LYS A 75 7.94 13.18 12.55
C LYS A 75 7.76 14.03 11.30
N GLY A 76 6.77 13.69 10.50
CA GLY A 76 6.46 14.32 9.22
C GLY A 76 6.83 13.44 8.02
N ASP A 77 7.65 12.41 8.23
CA ASP A 77 7.86 11.38 7.21
C ASP A 77 6.66 10.44 7.10
N VAL A 78 6.55 9.76 5.97
CA VAL A 78 5.47 8.81 5.67
C VAL A 78 6.05 7.42 5.43
N LEU A 79 5.55 6.45 6.17
CA LEU A 79 5.85 5.03 5.99
C LEU A 79 4.69 4.35 5.26
N ILE A 80 4.98 3.70 4.13
CA ILE A 80 4.01 2.90 3.38
C ILE A 80 4.29 1.42 3.65
N LEU A 81 3.26 0.68 4.04
CA LEU A 81 3.31 -0.75 4.34
C LEU A 81 2.25 -1.53 3.57
N GLN A 82 2.63 -2.76 3.19
CA GLN A 82 1.73 -3.81 2.72
C GLN A 82 1.99 -5.09 3.53
N ASN A 83 1.10 -6.10 3.44
CA ASN A 83 1.28 -7.37 4.16
C ASN A 83 2.20 -8.35 3.40
N GLU A 84 3.36 -7.86 2.95
CA GLU A 84 4.32 -8.67 2.17
C GLU A 84 5.53 -9.14 2.98
N ILE A 85 5.75 -8.55 4.15
CA ILE A 85 6.91 -8.83 5.01
C ILE A 85 6.47 -9.36 6.37
N ASN A 86 7.41 -9.90 7.15
CA ASN A 86 7.16 -10.23 8.54
C ASN A 86 7.39 -9.01 9.46
N GLY A 87 6.85 -9.08 10.67
CA GLY A 87 7.12 -8.08 11.72
C GLY A 87 6.38 -6.76 11.55
N ILE A 88 5.29 -6.72 10.79
CA ILE A 88 4.50 -5.49 10.56
C ILE A 88 4.03 -4.86 11.87
N GLU A 89 3.60 -5.65 12.84
CA GLU A 89 3.15 -5.17 14.16
C GLU A 89 4.22 -4.34 14.87
N ASP A 90 5.46 -4.86 14.91
CA ASP A 90 6.62 -4.18 15.51
C ASP A 90 6.96 -2.89 14.73
N ILE A 91 6.86 -2.94 13.39
CA ILE A 91 7.08 -1.77 12.54
C ILE A 91 6.03 -0.69 12.81
N LEU A 92 4.75 -1.05 12.91
CA LEU A 92 3.66 -0.11 13.24
C LEU A 92 3.92 0.59 14.58
N GLU A 93 4.26 -0.18 15.62
CA GLU A 93 4.54 0.36 16.93
C GLU A 93 5.73 1.33 16.92
N LYS A 94 6.84 0.92 16.33
CA LYS A 94 8.08 1.70 16.28
C LYS A 94 7.95 2.97 15.44
N ALA A 95 7.25 2.91 14.31
CA ALA A 95 7.00 4.07 13.46
C ALA A 95 6.07 5.07 14.14
N TYR A 96 5.00 4.58 14.77
CA TYR A 96 4.07 5.41 15.51
C TYR A 96 4.75 6.15 16.68
N ALA A 97 5.60 5.44 17.44
CA ALA A 97 6.36 6.03 18.56
C ALA A 97 7.32 7.16 18.11
N ARG A 98 7.77 7.14 16.85
CA ARG A 98 8.59 8.19 16.23
C ARG A 98 7.78 9.32 15.61
N GLY A 99 6.45 9.21 15.61
CA GLY A 99 5.55 10.20 15.00
C GLY A 99 5.54 10.17 13.48
N ILE A 100 5.98 9.08 12.87
CA ILE A 100 5.92 8.84 11.43
C ILE A 100 4.46 8.54 11.04
N SER A 101 3.98 9.15 9.98
CA SER A 101 2.64 8.87 9.45
C SER A 101 2.60 7.51 8.75
N ILE A 102 1.69 6.65 9.16
CA ILE A 102 1.61 5.27 8.65
C ILE A 102 0.49 5.16 7.62
N VAL A 103 0.84 4.72 6.43
CA VAL A 103 -0.07 4.37 5.34
C VAL A 103 -0.05 2.85 5.17
N LEU A 104 -1.20 2.22 5.29
CA LEU A 104 -1.34 0.77 5.18
C LEU A 104 -2.25 0.38 4.03
N ASN A 105 -1.72 -0.45 3.13
CA ASN A 105 -2.52 -1.27 2.24
C ASN A 105 -2.46 -2.70 2.76
N PRO A 106 -3.54 -3.26 3.32
CA PRO A 106 -3.55 -4.58 3.96
C PRO A 106 -3.55 -5.75 2.96
N SER A 107 -2.93 -5.58 1.80
CA SER A 107 -2.84 -6.59 0.75
C SER A 107 -1.51 -7.37 0.83
N PRO A 108 -1.51 -8.70 0.62
CA PRO A 108 -2.68 -9.58 0.62
C PRO A 108 -3.33 -9.66 2.01
N PHE A 109 -4.67 -9.60 2.04
CA PHE A 109 -5.39 -9.65 3.32
C PHE A 109 -5.29 -11.04 3.95
N GLU A 110 -4.96 -11.06 5.23
CA GLU A 110 -4.98 -12.23 6.11
C GLU A 110 -5.65 -11.85 7.43
N ASP A 111 -6.36 -12.79 8.07
CA ASP A 111 -7.11 -12.52 9.32
C ASP A 111 -6.24 -12.00 10.46
N CYS A 112 -4.94 -12.32 10.47
CA CYS A 112 -3.99 -11.84 11.46
C CYS A 112 -3.84 -10.30 11.45
N ILE A 113 -4.13 -9.65 10.32
CA ILE A 113 -4.09 -8.18 10.19
C ILE A 113 -5.05 -7.52 11.20
N LEU A 114 -6.19 -8.16 11.47
CA LEU A 114 -7.17 -7.64 12.42
C LEU A 114 -6.68 -7.65 13.87
N SER A 115 -5.61 -8.38 14.18
CA SER A 115 -4.97 -8.37 15.49
C SER A 115 -3.89 -7.30 15.65
N TRP A 116 -3.50 -6.64 14.58
CA TRP A 116 -2.49 -5.57 14.64
C TRP A 116 -3.05 -4.31 15.29
N GLN A 117 -2.15 -3.44 15.75
CA GLN A 117 -2.50 -2.15 16.36
C GLN A 117 -2.88 -1.13 15.26
N LEU A 118 -3.98 -1.40 14.56
CA LEU A 118 -4.43 -0.64 13.39
C LEU A 118 -4.89 0.78 13.72
N GLU A 119 -5.16 1.10 14.98
CA GLU A 119 -5.42 2.45 15.46
C GLU A 119 -4.22 3.40 15.31
N LYS A 120 -3.02 2.86 15.05
CA LYS A 120 -1.80 3.63 14.75
C LYS A 120 -1.68 4.04 13.28
N VAL A 121 -2.52 3.49 12.41
CA VAL A 121 -2.52 3.79 10.98
C VAL A 121 -3.18 5.15 10.73
N SER A 122 -2.52 6.00 9.96
CA SER A 122 -3.02 7.33 9.59
C SER A 122 -3.90 7.32 8.34
N LEU A 123 -3.64 6.39 7.42
CA LEU A 123 -4.36 6.28 6.15
C LEU A 123 -4.40 4.83 5.68
N PHE A 124 -5.59 4.33 5.41
CA PHE A 124 -5.80 3.03 4.77
C PHE A 124 -6.03 3.18 3.28
N PHE A 125 -5.36 2.35 2.48
CA PHE A 125 -5.73 2.08 1.09
C PHE A 125 -6.30 0.68 1.01
N ILE A 126 -7.59 0.57 0.72
CA ILE A 126 -8.31 -0.70 0.63
C ILE A 126 -9.15 -0.76 -0.64
N ASN A 127 -9.37 -1.95 -1.16
CA ASN A 127 -10.36 -2.21 -2.19
C ASN A 127 -11.68 -2.76 -1.58
N GLU A 128 -12.70 -3.02 -2.41
CA GLU A 128 -14.00 -3.57 -1.96
C GLU A 128 -13.85 -4.90 -1.22
N VAL A 129 -12.91 -5.75 -1.64
CA VAL A 129 -12.68 -7.08 -1.04
C VAL A 129 -12.04 -6.93 0.34
N GLU A 130 -10.96 -6.21 0.42
CA GLU A 130 -10.22 -5.95 1.68
C GLU A 130 -11.12 -5.20 2.68
N GLY A 131 -11.83 -4.17 2.22
CA GLY A 131 -12.80 -3.45 3.03
C GLY A 131 -13.91 -4.35 3.57
N GLY A 132 -14.42 -5.25 2.73
CA GLY A 132 -15.39 -6.27 3.14
C GLY A 132 -14.84 -7.23 4.19
N GLN A 133 -13.60 -7.68 4.03
CA GLN A 133 -12.93 -8.57 4.98
C GLN A 133 -12.65 -7.88 6.32
N MET A 134 -12.21 -6.61 6.30
CA MET A 134 -11.93 -5.84 7.51
C MET A 134 -13.20 -5.47 8.29
N THR A 135 -14.32 -5.23 7.61
CA THR A 135 -15.52 -4.65 8.22
C THR A 135 -16.73 -5.58 8.30
N GLN A 136 -16.69 -6.70 7.56
CA GLN A 136 -17.82 -7.61 7.37
C GLN A 136 -19.03 -6.90 6.72
N LYS A 137 -18.75 -5.89 5.85
CA LYS A 137 -19.74 -5.12 5.08
C LYS A 137 -19.49 -5.31 3.60
N SER A 138 -20.53 -5.13 2.77
CA SER A 138 -20.43 -5.24 1.31
C SER A 138 -20.65 -3.91 0.59
N GLU A 139 -21.43 -3.01 1.17
CA GLU A 139 -21.72 -1.72 0.56
C GLU A 139 -20.61 -0.72 0.86
N PRO A 140 -20.10 0.01 -0.15
CA PRO A 140 -18.98 0.94 0.04
C PRO A 140 -19.19 1.97 1.15
N LYS A 141 -20.43 2.47 1.30
CA LYS A 141 -20.76 3.41 2.37
C LYS A 141 -20.65 2.76 3.75
N ASP A 142 -21.15 1.54 3.90
CA ASP A 142 -21.12 0.82 5.16
C ASP A 142 -19.69 0.39 5.53
N ILE A 143 -18.86 0.06 4.52
CA ILE A 143 -17.43 -0.18 4.71
C ILE A 143 -16.76 1.06 5.28
N LEU A 144 -16.95 2.22 4.66
CA LEU A 144 -16.37 3.49 5.13
C LEU A 144 -16.86 3.86 6.53
N ASP A 145 -18.18 3.74 6.80
CA ASP A 145 -18.75 4.03 8.10
C ASP A 145 -18.15 3.14 9.19
N GLN A 146 -18.00 1.84 8.90
CA GLN A 146 -17.42 0.90 9.84
C GLN A 146 -15.92 1.12 10.06
N MET A 147 -15.16 1.41 9.01
CA MET A 147 -13.73 1.75 9.11
C MET A 147 -13.51 2.98 9.98
N LEU A 148 -14.24 4.06 9.74
CA LEU A 148 -14.12 5.29 10.52
C LEU A 148 -14.67 5.15 11.95
N PHE A 149 -15.59 4.23 12.19
CA PHE A 149 -16.02 3.87 13.54
C PHE A 149 -14.93 3.14 14.31
N GLN A 150 -14.23 2.21 13.66
CA GLN A 150 -13.14 1.43 14.26
C GLN A 150 -11.86 2.26 14.42
N TYR A 151 -11.56 3.11 13.44
CA TYR A 151 -10.32 3.88 13.34
C TYR A 151 -10.61 5.38 13.11
N PRO A 152 -11.16 6.08 14.13
CA PRO A 152 -11.71 7.45 13.97
C PRO A 152 -10.66 8.51 13.65
N ASP A 153 -9.38 8.26 13.90
CA ASP A 153 -8.28 9.18 13.63
C ASP A 153 -7.59 8.92 12.29
N ALA A 154 -8.00 7.85 11.60
CA ALA A 154 -7.48 7.51 10.28
C ALA A 154 -8.34 8.11 9.15
N ALA A 155 -7.72 8.28 7.99
CA ALA A 155 -8.43 8.43 6.73
C ALA A 155 -8.49 7.08 5.99
N VAL A 156 -9.44 6.95 5.06
CA VAL A 156 -9.64 5.75 4.25
C VAL A 156 -9.78 6.15 2.78
N VAL A 157 -8.97 5.53 1.93
CA VAL A 157 -9.19 5.50 0.48
C VAL A 157 -9.72 4.12 0.14
N LEU A 158 -10.97 4.07 -0.37
CA LEU A 158 -11.63 2.84 -0.81
C LEU A 158 -11.75 2.84 -2.33
N THR A 159 -11.00 1.97 -3.00
CA THR A 159 -11.06 1.80 -4.45
C THR A 159 -12.14 0.80 -4.85
N LEU A 160 -12.90 1.13 -5.90
CA LEU A 160 -14.04 0.37 -6.40
C LEU A 160 -13.86 -0.06 -7.87
N GLY A 161 -12.60 -0.24 -8.30
CA GLY A 161 -12.27 -0.59 -9.67
C GLY A 161 -12.85 0.40 -10.69
N GLU A 162 -13.61 -0.10 -11.66
CA GLU A 162 -14.23 0.71 -12.72
C GLU A 162 -15.31 1.69 -12.24
N LYS A 163 -15.77 1.58 -11.01
CA LYS A 163 -16.76 2.51 -10.45
C LYS A 163 -16.10 3.80 -9.94
N GLY A 164 -14.83 3.76 -9.54
CA GLY A 164 -14.10 4.91 -9.01
C GLY A 164 -13.48 4.66 -7.63
N ALA A 165 -13.37 5.72 -6.83
CA ALA A 165 -12.80 5.62 -5.49
C ALA A 165 -13.43 6.63 -4.54
N TRP A 166 -13.46 6.29 -3.27
CA TRP A 166 -13.81 7.17 -2.17
C TRP A 166 -12.58 7.57 -1.38
N TYR A 167 -12.59 8.79 -0.88
CA TYR A 167 -11.83 9.22 0.28
C TYR A 167 -12.79 9.54 1.42
N ALA A 168 -12.49 9.12 2.61
CA ALA A 168 -13.24 9.49 3.80
C ALA A 168 -12.31 9.68 5.01
N ASP A 169 -12.57 10.70 5.79
CA ASP A 169 -12.04 10.91 7.12
C ASP A 169 -13.19 11.29 8.08
N ARG A 170 -12.86 11.68 9.30
CA ARG A 170 -13.85 12.07 10.33
C ARG A 170 -14.77 13.22 9.89
N GLU A 171 -14.27 14.12 9.02
CA GLU A 171 -14.96 15.36 8.68
C GLU A 171 -15.51 15.36 7.25
N LYS A 172 -14.84 14.64 6.34
CA LYS A 172 -15.03 14.81 4.89
C LYS A 172 -15.17 13.47 4.18
N ARG A 173 -15.93 13.49 3.11
CA ARG A 173 -16.06 12.38 2.17
C ARG A 173 -16.10 12.90 0.75
N TYR A 174 -15.29 12.30 -0.10
CA TYR A 174 -15.21 12.64 -1.52
C TYR A 174 -15.32 11.36 -2.36
N PHE A 175 -16.08 11.45 -3.43
CA PHE A 175 -16.15 10.38 -4.43
C PHE A 175 -15.60 10.88 -5.75
N CYS A 176 -14.69 10.13 -6.34
CA CYS A 176 -14.18 10.35 -7.68
C CYS A 176 -14.61 9.18 -8.56
N PRO A 177 -15.42 9.39 -9.60
CA PRO A 177 -15.77 8.32 -10.55
C PRO A 177 -14.54 7.93 -11.36
N ALA A 178 -14.45 6.65 -11.72
CA ALA A 178 -13.37 6.18 -12.59
C ALA A 178 -13.46 6.83 -13.98
N GLN A 179 -12.29 7.07 -14.56
CA GLN A 179 -12.23 7.46 -15.97
C GLN A 179 -12.49 6.24 -16.86
N ARG A 180 -13.35 6.41 -17.85
CA ARG A 180 -13.65 5.35 -18.82
C ARG A 180 -12.46 5.17 -19.76
N VAL A 181 -11.77 4.05 -19.62
CA VAL A 181 -10.67 3.62 -20.49
C VAL A 181 -10.88 2.17 -20.88
N GLN A 182 -10.27 1.77 -21.97
CA GLN A 182 -10.19 0.35 -22.30
C GLN A 182 -9.01 -0.23 -21.52
N ALA A 183 -9.28 -1.02 -20.49
CA ALA A 183 -8.23 -1.67 -19.72
C ALA A 183 -7.55 -2.75 -20.57
N VAL A 184 -6.22 -2.73 -20.58
CA VAL A 184 -5.34 -3.74 -21.22
C VAL A 184 -4.76 -4.63 -20.15
N ASP A 185 -4.24 -4.01 -19.07
CA ASP A 185 -3.68 -4.71 -17.92
C ASP A 185 -4.00 -3.91 -16.65
N THR A 186 -4.60 -4.56 -15.66
CA THR A 186 -4.95 -3.97 -14.38
C THR A 186 -3.89 -4.15 -13.30
N THR A 187 -2.78 -4.81 -13.63
CA THR A 187 -1.65 -5.01 -12.71
C THR A 187 -1.11 -3.65 -12.26
N ALA A 188 -0.78 -3.54 -10.98
CA ALA A 188 -0.28 -2.33 -10.33
C ALA A 188 -1.20 -1.08 -10.43
N ALA A 189 -2.48 -1.24 -10.78
CA ALA A 189 -3.44 -0.12 -10.76
C ALA A 189 -3.58 0.51 -9.38
N GLY A 190 -3.64 -0.31 -8.33
CA GLY A 190 -3.69 0.09 -6.93
C GLY A 190 -2.41 0.80 -6.48
N ASP A 191 -1.25 0.25 -6.86
CA ASP A 191 0.06 0.83 -6.51
C ASP A 191 0.25 2.19 -7.18
N THR A 192 -0.14 2.31 -8.46
CA THR A 192 -0.15 3.58 -9.19
C THR A 192 -1.06 4.59 -8.50
N PHE A 193 -2.27 4.16 -8.12
CA PHE A 193 -3.23 5.01 -7.43
C PHE A 193 -2.65 5.53 -6.11
N THR A 194 -2.11 4.63 -5.28
CA THR A 194 -1.50 4.95 -3.99
C THR A 194 -0.34 5.94 -4.15
N GLY A 195 0.57 5.67 -5.07
CA GLY A 195 1.74 6.52 -5.32
C GLY A 195 1.36 7.94 -5.74
N TYR A 196 0.42 8.08 -6.67
CA TYR A 196 -0.03 9.41 -7.14
C TYR A 196 -0.88 10.15 -6.11
N PHE A 197 -1.69 9.44 -5.32
CA PHE A 197 -2.44 10.05 -4.22
C PHE A 197 -1.49 10.65 -3.18
N LEU A 198 -0.53 9.87 -2.70
CA LEU A 198 0.45 10.32 -1.71
C LEU A 198 1.34 11.45 -2.24
N MET A 199 1.80 11.34 -3.49
CA MET A 199 2.56 12.41 -4.13
C MET A 199 1.77 13.72 -4.17
N ALA A 200 0.47 13.66 -4.48
CA ALA A 200 -0.37 14.85 -4.53
C ALA A 200 -0.56 15.44 -3.12
N GLN A 201 -0.78 14.62 -2.09
CA GLN A 201 -0.83 15.07 -0.69
C GLN A 201 0.46 15.78 -0.28
N GLU A 202 1.61 15.21 -0.57
CA GLU A 202 2.93 15.79 -0.28
C GLU A 202 3.18 17.13 -1.00
N LYS A 203 2.54 17.35 -2.15
CA LYS A 203 2.54 18.62 -2.88
C LYS A 203 1.51 19.63 -2.37
N GLY A 204 0.76 19.30 -1.32
CA GLY A 204 -0.22 20.19 -0.70
C GLY A 204 -1.58 20.25 -1.41
N PHE A 205 -1.88 19.32 -2.32
CA PHE A 205 -3.22 19.21 -2.89
C PHE A 205 -4.22 18.71 -1.84
N SER A 206 -5.49 19.12 -1.96
CA SER A 206 -6.56 18.60 -1.11
C SER A 206 -6.81 17.11 -1.36
N ALA A 207 -7.44 16.42 -0.40
CA ALA A 207 -7.79 15.01 -0.54
C ALA A 207 -8.66 14.75 -1.79
N GLU A 208 -9.59 15.64 -2.12
CA GLU A 208 -10.42 15.57 -3.33
C GLU A 208 -9.57 15.67 -4.60
N GLN A 209 -8.63 16.61 -4.66
CA GLN A 209 -7.73 16.78 -5.80
C GLN A 209 -6.78 15.58 -5.92
N SER A 210 -6.24 15.09 -4.80
CA SER A 210 -5.37 13.91 -4.76
C SER A 210 -6.08 12.66 -5.26
N LEU A 211 -7.34 12.48 -4.87
CA LEU A 211 -8.19 11.38 -5.35
C LEU A 211 -8.38 11.45 -6.87
N SER A 212 -8.64 12.64 -7.42
CA SER A 212 -8.79 12.85 -8.85
C SER A 212 -7.51 12.58 -9.63
N ILE A 213 -6.36 13.06 -9.13
CA ILE A 213 -5.04 12.84 -9.74
C ILE A 213 -4.70 11.35 -9.76
N ALA A 214 -4.92 10.65 -8.64
CA ALA A 214 -4.68 9.23 -8.52
C ALA A 214 -5.56 8.40 -9.47
N ALA A 215 -6.85 8.73 -9.58
CA ALA A 215 -7.78 8.07 -10.49
C ALA A 215 -7.37 8.25 -11.97
N GLN A 216 -6.90 9.43 -12.35
CA GLN A 216 -6.39 9.69 -13.70
C GLN A 216 -5.12 8.90 -14.00
N ALA A 217 -4.18 8.88 -13.07
CA ALA A 217 -2.92 8.15 -13.22
C ALA A 217 -3.16 6.64 -13.35
N SER A 218 -4.02 6.08 -12.49
CA SER A 218 -4.40 4.67 -12.55
C SER A 218 -5.09 4.32 -13.87
N ALA A 219 -6.00 5.15 -14.37
CA ALA A 219 -6.65 4.96 -15.68
C ALA A 219 -5.64 4.93 -16.84
N ILE A 220 -4.62 5.78 -16.81
CA ILE A 220 -3.53 5.77 -17.80
C ILE A 220 -2.72 4.48 -17.68
N ALA A 221 -2.37 4.06 -16.46
CA ALA A 221 -1.59 2.85 -16.24
C ALA A 221 -2.28 1.60 -16.80
N VAL A 222 -3.56 1.41 -16.51
CA VAL A 222 -4.31 0.22 -16.97
C VAL A 222 -4.62 0.20 -18.47
N SER A 223 -4.43 1.30 -19.19
CA SER A 223 -4.70 1.44 -20.63
C SER A 223 -3.47 1.18 -21.52
N ARG A 224 -2.35 0.78 -20.97
CA ARG A 224 -1.06 0.61 -21.68
C ARG A 224 -0.65 -0.85 -21.80
#